data_3da8fe3c47465f6fb51eabd060afadbb
#
_entry.id   3da8fe3c47465f6fb51eabd060afadbb
#
_cell.length_a   1.000
_cell.length_b   1.000
_cell.length_c   1.000
_cell.angle_alpha   90.00
_cell.angle_beta   90.00
_cell.angle_gamma   90.00
#
_symmetry.space_group_name_H-M   'P 1'
#
loop_
_entity.id
_entity.type
_entity.pdbx_description
1 polymer ?
#
loop_
_entity_poly.entity_id
_entity_poly.type
_entity_poly.pdbx_seq_one_letter_code
_entity_poly.pdbx_strand_id
1 'polypeptide(L)'
;MTHTPIDSADLRKKIPFGKITMALLLRSRPPVSPRNPERRCLPLAVWAGVAVLAGSAPLLRAYPPDPHSTVFGDARDQYGTLIPAGSASVVLYADAKEMAREAITDFPGKDFNYQIRIRIDMMRENSASYSSRALRTGKLFTMGIESSGQVLYPIEMATPPAVGNAADRRRLDLTLGVDSDGDRLPDAWEESQLYQGGILPGVNGWDLSLIDRPGDFDHDGKSNFEEYLAGTYAADASSVMELQIKEKLAEAVRLEFYAIYGKSYTLQSSPDLNVWSDAAFSLTAPDAAVPGTSQSALLATNTGVMSVYSAADPAVTYYRLHIR
;
A
#
# COMPACT_ATOMS: atom_id res chain seq x y z
N MET A 1 42.32 35.25 22.13
CA MET A 1 42.45 34.00 21.37
C MET A 1 41.52 34.11 20.18
N THR A 2 42.10 34.37 19.05
CA THR A 2 41.48 34.75 17.79
C THR A 2 41.18 33.48 16.98
N HIS A 3 39.90 33.19 16.69
CA HIS A 3 39.50 32.16 15.75
C HIS A 3 39.30 32.79 14.36
N THR A 4 40.14 32.41 13.42
CA THR A 4 40.00 32.69 12.00
C THR A 4 38.99 31.74 11.35
N PRO A 5 38.15 32.20 10.42
CA PRO A 5 37.25 31.33 9.64
C PRO A 5 37.98 30.69 8.46
N ILE A 6 37.71 29.42 8.20
CA ILE A 6 38.22 28.65 7.06
C ILE A 6 37.34 28.95 5.84
N ASP A 7 37.98 29.39 4.78
CA ASP A 7 37.43 29.72 3.48
C ASP A 7 37.05 28.42 2.71
N SER A 8 35.81 28.33 2.23
CA SER A 8 35.25 27.19 1.50
C SER A 8 35.21 27.43 -0.01
N ALA A 9 36.35 27.58 -0.60
CA ALA A 9 36.51 27.72 -2.05
C ALA A 9 37.70 26.90 -2.56
N ASP A 10 37.56 25.58 -2.62
CA ASP A 10 38.30 24.77 -3.61
C ASP A 10 37.91 23.29 -3.53
N LEU A 11 36.98 22.82 -4.39
CA LEU A 11 36.82 21.41 -4.77
C LEU A 11 35.82 21.27 -5.94
N ARG A 12 36.15 21.99 -7.05
CA ARG A 12 35.58 21.65 -8.35
C ARG A 12 36.60 20.85 -9.15
N LYS A 13 36.68 19.54 -8.93
CA LYS A 13 37.36 18.64 -9.87
C LYS A 13 36.33 18.09 -10.88
N LYS A 14 36.55 18.53 -12.13
CA LYS A 14 35.88 18.07 -13.35
C LYS A 14 36.08 16.58 -13.54
N ILE A 15 34.96 15.85 -13.72
CA ILE A 15 34.94 14.48 -14.25
C ILE A 15 34.59 14.60 -15.74
N PRO A 16 35.38 14.05 -16.68
CA PRO A 16 35.10 14.19 -18.11
C PRO A 16 34.00 13.19 -18.54
N PHE A 17 33.02 13.71 -19.24
CA PHE A 17 32.00 12.91 -19.95
C PHE A 17 32.65 12.08 -21.06
N GLY A 18 32.75 10.79 -20.90
CA GLY A 18 33.09 9.85 -21.97
C GLY A 18 31.87 9.63 -22.89
N LYS A 19 32.05 10.05 -24.16
CA LYS A 19 31.11 9.75 -25.25
C LYS A 19 31.14 8.24 -25.55
N ILE A 20 30.04 7.54 -25.31
CA ILE A 20 29.85 6.16 -25.79
C ILE A 20 29.33 6.27 -27.23
N THR A 21 30.20 5.99 -28.18
CA THR A 21 29.84 5.84 -29.60
C THR A 21 29.38 4.41 -29.81
N MET A 22 28.08 4.24 -30.13
CA MET A 22 27.47 2.96 -30.48
C MET A 22 27.81 2.65 -31.96
N ALA A 23 28.77 1.74 -32.18
CA ALA A 23 29.11 1.28 -33.54
C ALA A 23 28.10 0.24 -33.99
N LEU A 24 27.32 0.58 -35.02
CA LEU A 24 26.39 -0.31 -35.70
C LEU A 24 27.20 -1.20 -36.69
N LEU A 25 27.43 -2.47 -36.35
CA LEU A 25 28.05 -3.45 -37.22
C LEU A 25 27.01 -3.98 -38.20
N LEU A 26 26.99 -3.39 -39.42
CA LEU A 26 26.34 -3.95 -40.58
C LEU A 26 27.16 -5.15 -41.11
N ARG A 27 26.66 -6.37 -40.92
CA ARG A 27 27.20 -7.57 -41.59
C ARG A 27 26.71 -7.59 -43.05
N SER A 28 27.65 -7.35 -43.94
CA SER A 28 27.49 -7.59 -45.37
C SER A 28 27.37 -9.08 -45.69
N ARG A 29 26.39 -9.43 -46.50
CA ARG A 29 26.23 -10.77 -47.08
C ARG A 29 27.26 -10.97 -48.20
N PRO A 30 27.89 -12.16 -48.35
CA PRO A 30 28.72 -12.49 -49.50
C PRO A 30 27.86 -12.82 -50.73
N PRO A 31 28.40 -12.62 -51.92
CA PRO A 31 27.66 -12.79 -53.18
C PRO A 31 27.45 -14.26 -53.52
N VAL A 32 26.27 -14.56 -54.05
CA VAL A 32 25.88 -15.88 -54.60
C VAL A 32 26.55 -16.05 -55.97
N SER A 33 27.35 -17.08 -56.11
CA SER A 33 27.94 -17.52 -57.41
C SER A 33 27.02 -18.60 -58.04
N PRO A 34 26.74 -18.54 -59.35
CA PRO A 34 25.94 -19.55 -60.03
C PRO A 34 26.81 -20.73 -60.42
N ARG A 35 26.42 -21.95 -60.02
CA ARG A 35 26.98 -23.19 -60.61
C ARG A 35 25.90 -24.14 -61.11
N ASN A 36 26.09 -24.50 -62.30
CA ASN A 36 25.52 -25.44 -63.25
C ASN A 36 24.94 -26.76 -62.69
N PRO A 37 23.92 -27.30 -63.36
CA PRO A 37 23.26 -28.53 -62.95
C PRO A 37 23.95 -29.73 -63.67
N GLU A 38 24.63 -30.57 -62.88
CA GLU A 38 24.94 -31.92 -63.38
C GLU A 38 24.04 -32.95 -62.70
N ARG A 39 23.27 -33.61 -63.53
CA ARG A 39 22.41 -34.73 -63.16
C ARG A 39 23.27 -35.91 -62.79
N ARG A 40 23.18 -36.40 -61.58
CA ARG A 40 23.58 -37.80 -61.30
C ARG A 40 22.41 -38.44 -60.53
N CYS A 41 21.82 -39.42 -61.28
CA CYS A 41 20.89 -40.38 -60.68
C CYS A 41 21.61 -41.23 -59.62
N LEU A 42 21.09 -41.30 -58.47
CA LEU A 42 21.44 -42.27 -57.38
C LEU A 42 20.18 -43.01 -56.98
N PRO A 43 20.26 -44.28 -56.61
CA PRO A 43 19.12 -45.20 -56.67
C PRO A 43 18.17 -45.09 -55.50
N LEU A 44 16.91 -45.32 -55.86
CA LEU A 44 15.79 -45.47 -54.95
C LEU A 44 15.92 -46.72 -54.07
N ALA A 45 16.65 -46.71 -52.96
CA ALA A 45 16.54 -47.77 -51.97
C ALA A 45 17.30 -47.38 -50.70
N VAL A 46 16.76 -46.50 -49.89
CA VAL A 46 16.99 -46.41 -48.40
C VAL A 46 16.05 -45.31 -47.81
N TRP A 47 14.76 -45.44 -47.97
CA TRP A 47 13.78 -44.58 -47.27
C TRP A 47 12.65 -45.40 -46.65
N ALA A 48 12.99 -46.51 -46.05
CA ALA A 48 12.05 -47.35 -45.30
C ALA A 48 12.57 -47.63 -43.90
N GLY A 49 12.83 -46.60 -43.11
CA GLY A 49 13.37 -46.84 -41.79
C GLY A 49 13.36 -45.71 -40.77
N VAL A 50 12.76 -44.56 -41.06
CA VAL A 50 12.75 -43.45 -40.07
C VAL A 50 11.36 -42.85 -39.90
N ALA A 51 10.31 -43.61 -39.97
CA ALA A 51 8.95 -43.13 -39.83
C ALA A 51 8.17 -43.82 -38.68
N VAL A 52 8.78 -44.15 -37.56
CA VAL A 52 8.02 -44.59 -36.38
C VAL A 52 8.82 -44.25 -35.12
N LEU A 53 9.02 -42.99 -34.84
CA LEU A 53 9.28 -42.48 -33.48
C LEU A 53 8.81 -41.00 -33.36
N ALA A 54 7.72 -40.65 -34.02
CA ALA A 54 6.87 -39.61 -33.55
C ALA A 54 6.03 -40.18 -32.37
N GLY A 55 6.74 -40.66 -31.34
CA GLY A 55 6.15 -40.95 -30.06
C GLY A 55 5.42 -39.68 -29.61
N SER A 56 4.17 -39.81 -29.32
CA SER A 56 3.30 -38.81 -28.71
C SER A 56 4.01 -38.20 -27.53
N ALA A 57 4.81 -37.16 -27.79
CA ALA A 57 5.21 -36.26 -26.71
C ALA A 57 3.89 -35.77 -26.09
N PRO A 58 3.62 -36.00 -24.81
CA PRO A 58 2.47 -35.44 -24.20
C PRO A 58 2.58 -33.93 -24.44
N LEU A 59 1.58 -33.37 -25.11
CA LEU A 59 1.46 -31.92 -25.20
C LEU A 59 1.38 -31.45 -23.75
N LEU A 60 2.49 -31.01 -23.21
CA LEU A 60 2.52 -30.26 -21.96
C LEU A 60 1.69 -28.99 -22.23
N ARG A 61 0.39 -29.08 -21.95
CA ARG A 61 -0.44 -27.89 -21.90
C ARG A 61 0.06 -27.09 -20.74
N ALA A 62 0.87 -26.08 -21.00
CA ALA A 62 1.14 -25.04 -20.04
C ALA A 62 -0.19 -24.31 -19.81
N TYR A 63 -0.87 -24.64 -18.74
CA TYR A 63 -1.98 -23.83 -18.29
C TYR A 63 -1.37 -22.48 -17.83
N PRO A 64 -1.97 -21.35 -18.23
CA PRO A 64 -1.56 -20.07 -17.64
C PRO A 64 -1.71 -20.18 -16.12
N PRO A 65 -0.78 -19.61 -15.33
CA PRO A 65 -0.91 -19.61 -13.88
C PRO A 65 -2.22 -18.92 -13.49
N ASP A 66 -2.91 -19.50 -12.53
CA ASP A 66 -4.15 -18.90 -12.00
C ASP A 66 -3.87 -17.49 -11.46
N PRO A 67 -4.81 -16.55 -11.64
CA PRO A 67 -4.70 -15.23 -11.05
C PRO A 67 -4.51 -15.33 -9.52
N HIS A 68 -3.67 -14.48 -8.96
CA HIS A 68 -3.50 -14.41 -7.52
C HIS A 68 -4.79 -13.93 -6.85
N SER A 69 -5.09 -14.43 -5.65
CA SER A 69 -5.93 -13.70 -4.69
C SER A 69 -5.09 -12.60 -4.05
N THR A 70 -5.65 -11.43 -3.84
CA THR A 70 -4.94 -10.27 -3.33
C THR A 70 -5.57 -9.79 -2.04
N VAL A 71 -4.77 -9.65 -0.99
CA VAL A 71 -5.14 -8.97 0.25
C VAL A 71 -4.38 -7.65 0.31
N PHE A 72 -5.06 -6.57 0.65
CA PHE A 72 -4.49 -5.22 0.74
C PHE A 72 -5.17 -4.45 1.87
N GLY A 73 -4.55 -3.40 2.35
CA GLY A 73 -5.10 -2.59 3.42
C GLY A 73 -4.06 -1.66 4.03
N ASP A 74 -4.41 -1.09 5.16
CA ASP A 74 -3.50 -0.29 5.97
C ASP A 74 -2.92 -1.13 7.10
N ALA A 75 -1.60 -1.05 7.26
CA ALA A 75 -0.90 -1.55 8.42
C ALA A 75 -0.61 -0.38 9.36
N ARG A 76 -1.09 -0.47 10.61
CA ARG A 76 -1.02 0.58 11.64
C ARG A 76 -0.36 0.07 12.90
N ASP A 77 0.20 1.00 13.66
CA ASP A 77 0.63 0.74 15.02
C ASP A 77 -0.57 0.77 16.01
N GLN A 78 -0.28 0.52 17.27
CA GLN A 78 -1.27 0.51 18.36
C GLN A 78 -1.95 1.87 18.63
N TYR A 79 -1.47 2.96 18.04
CA TYR A 79 -2.04 4.31 18.16
C TYR A 79 -2.72 4.76 16.85
N GLY A 80 -2.93 3.84 15.90
CA GLY A 80 -3.59 4.12 14.64
C GLY A 80 -2.72 4.88 13.63
N THR A 81 -1.41 5.01 13.87
CA THR A 81 -0.48 5.61 12.92
C THR A 81 -0.07 4.61 11.86
N LEU A 82 -0.05 5.04 10.60
CA LEU A 82 0.40 4.18 9.50
C LEU A 82 1.87 3.79 9.69
N ILE A 83 2.17 2.51 9.54
CA ILE A 83 3.55 2.04 9.55
C ILE A 83 4.26 2.60 8.32
N PRO A 84 5.41 3.30 8.48
CA PRO A 84 6.09 3.97 7.39
C PRO A 84 6.58 3.01 6.31
N ALA A 85 6.54 3.48 5.05
CA ALA A 85 7.07 2.74 3.92
C ALA A 85 8.54 2.34 4.13
N GLY A 86 8.86 1.09 3.82
CA GLY A 86 10.22 0.54 3.94
C GLY A 86 10.67 0.19 5.36
N SER A 87 9.87 0.46 6.41
CA SER A 87 10.24 0.16 7.80
C SER A 87 9.88 -1.27 8.22
N ALA A 88 8.95 -1.91 7.52
CA ALA A 88 8.47 -3.24 7.83
C ALA A 88 7.99 -4.00 6.59
N SER A 89 7.72 -5.29 6.75
CA SER A 89 7.14 -6.14 5.72
C SER A 89 5.95 -6.90 6.27
N VAL A 90 4.91 -7.04 5.47
CA VAL A 90 3.79 -7.94 5.76
C VAL A 90 4.17 -9.34 5.28
N VAL A 91 4.02 -10.33 6.16
CA VAL A 91 4.36 -11.73 5.90
C VAL A 91 3.13 -12.58 6.11
N LEU A 92 2.83 -13.44 5.14
CA LEU A 92 1.70 -14.35 5.19
C LEU A 92 2.18 -15.78 5.45
N TYR A 93 1.58 -16.42 6.44
CA TYR A 93 1.86 -17.80 6.85
C TYR A 93 0.65 -18.70 6.65
N ALA A 94 0.89 -19.94 6.24
CA ALA A 94 -0.07 -21.03 6.30
C ALA A 94 0.67 -22.28 6.77
N ASP A 95 0.06 -23.05 7.69
CA ASP A 95 0.69 -24.21 8.33
C ASP A 95 2.11 -23.90 8.88
N ALA A 96 2.26 -22.76 9.54
CA ALA A 96 3.51 -22.24 10.09
C ALA A 96 4.64 -22.02 9.04
N LYS A 97 4.31 -22.02 7.76
CA LYS A 97 5.25 -21.77 6.66
C LYS A 97 4.98 -20.42 6.04
N GLU A 98 6.05 -19.65 5.75
CA GLU A 98 5.95 -18.43 4.97
C GLU A 98 5.53 -18.74 3.53
N MET A 99 4.42 -18.15 3.11
CA MET A 99 3.85 -18.33 1.77
C MET A 99 4.08 -17.11 0.88
N ALA A 100 4.03 -15.91 1.46
CA ALA A 100 4.27 -14.67 0.75
C ALA A 100 4.82 -13.61 1.70
N ARG A 101 5.54 -12.63 1.15
CA ARG A 101 6.12 -11.49 1.85
C ARG A 101 6.13 -10.29 0.93
N GLU A 102 5.70 -9.13 1.42
CA GLU A 102 5.73 -7.87 0.69
C GLU A 102 6.10 -6.73 1.64
N ALA A 103 6.91 -5.80 1.17
CA ALA A 103 7.26 -4.62 1.94
C ALA A 103 6.06 -3.68 2.09
N ILE A 104 5.94 -3.01 3.23
CA ILE A 104 5.04 -1.87 3.40
C ILE A 104 5.59 -0.74 2.54
N THR A 105 4.73 -0.16 1.69
CA THR A 105 5.13 0.77 0.64
C THR A 105 4.03 1.81 0.43
N ASP A 106 4.42 3.03 0.11
CA ASP A 106 3.46 4.02 -0.35
C ASP A 106 3.00 3.67 -1.77
N PHE A 107 1.68 3.63 -1.96
CA PHE A 107 1.05 3.43 -3.26
C PHE A 107 0.39 4.75 -3.69
N PRO A 108 1.02 5.58 -4.52
CA PRO A 108 0.47 6.88 -4.90
C PRO A 108 -0.94 6.79 -5.45
N GLY A 109 -1.86 7.59 -4.89
CA GLY A 109 -3.27 7.58 -5.27
C GLY A 109 -4.06 6.34 -4.86
N LYS A 110 -3.55 5.56 -3.89
CA LYS A 110 -4.25 4.43 -3.28
C LYS A 110 -4.48 4.69 -1.79
N ASP A 111 -5.51 4.05 -1.27
CA ASP A 111 -5.95 4.11 0.11
C ASP A 111 -5.45 2.91 0.94
N PHE A 112 -4.23 2.42 0.66
CA PHE A 112 -3.60 1.32 1.39
C PHE A 112 -2.07 1.45 1.37
N ASN A 113 -1.38 0.92 2.38
CA ASN A 113 0.09 0.91 2.46
C ASN A 113 0.71 -0.49 2.35
N TYR A 114 -0.10 -1.54 2.18
CA TYR A 114 0.39 -2.86 1.84
C TYR A 114 -0.53 -3.59 0.86
N GLN A 115 0.06 -4.47 0.07
CA GLN A 115 -0.67 -5.38 -0.81
C GLN A 115 0.12 -6.68 -0.92
N ILE A 116 -0.50 -7.80 -0.53
CA ILE A 116 0.13 -9.13 -0.64
C ILE A 116 -0.64 -10.01 -1.62
N ARG A 117 0.09 -10.72 -2.48
CA ARG A 117 -0.47 -11.60 -3.51
C ARG A 117 -0.33 -13.05 -3.11
N ILE A 118 -1.44 -13.76 -3.03
CA ILE A 118 -1.52 -15.16 -2.67
C ILE A 118 -1.64 -15.99 -3.95
N ARG A 119 -0.67 -16.88 -4.17
CA ARG A 119 -0.73 -17.82 -5.29
C ARG A 119 -1.83 -18.84 -5.02
N ILE A 120 -2.75 -19.00 -5.96
CA ILE A 120 -3.87 -19.92 -5.84
C ILE A 120 -3.56 -21.22 -6.57
N ASP A 121 -3.83 -22.34 -5.92
CA ASP A 121 -3.77 -23.69 -6.50
C ASP A 121 -5.20 -24.20 -6.71
N MET A 122 -5.64 -24.21 -7.96
CA MET A 122 -6.95 -24.71 -8.38
C MET A 122 -6.91 -26.19 -8.80
N MET A 123 -5.79 -26.89 -8.57
CA MET A 123 -5.68 -28.30 -8.90
C MET A 123 -6.71 -29.13 -8.12
N ARG A 124 -7.10 -30.26 -8.72
CA ARG A 124 -8.06 -31.19 -8.11
C ARG A 124 -7.57 -31.67 -6.74
N GLU A 125 -8.52 -31.97 -5.86
CA GLU A 125 -8.23 -32.64 -4.59
C GLU A 125 -7.32 -33.84 -4.82
N ASN A 126 -6.33 -34.02 -3.95
CA ASN A 126 -5.31 -35.07 -4.00
C ASN A 126 -4.22 -34.96 -5.10
N SER A 127 -4.15 -33.85 -5.84
CA SER A 127 -2.99 -33.59 -6.68
C SER A 127 -1.93 -32.77 -5.92
N ALA A 128 -0.65 -32.96 -6.26
CA ALA A 128 0.41 -32.13 -5.71
C ALA A 128 0.22 -30.68 -6.16
N SER A 129 0.40 -29.72 -5.25
CA SER A 129 0.38 -28.30 -5.59
C SER A 129 1.43 -27.98 -6.65
N TYR A 130 1.10 -27.15 -7.62
CA TYR A 130 2.06 -26.71 -8.65
C TYR A 130 3.22 -25.89 -8.07
N SER A 131 3.05 -25.34 -6.89
CA SER A 131 4.05 -24.59 -6.14
C SER A 131 3.91 -24.87 -4.65
N SER A 132 5.04 -25.02 -3.96
CA SER A 132 5.07 -25.18 -2.50
C SER A 132 4.62 -23.93 -1.73
N ARG A 133 4.38 -22.81 -2.43
CA ARG A 133 3.87 -21.54 -1.89
C ARG A 133 2.48 -21.20 -2.43
N ALA A 134 1.79 -22.13 -3.07
CA ALA A 134 0.43 -21.94 -3.52
C ALA A 134 -0.56 -22.45 -2.47
N LEU A 135 -1.64 -21.73 -2.27
CA LEU A 135 -2.71 -22.04 -1.33
C LEU A 135 -3.99 -22.35 -2.07
N ARG A 136 -4.85 -23.15 -1.46
CA ARG A 136 -6.21 -23.41 -1.96
C ARG A 136 -7.19 -22.42 -1.37
N THR A 137 -8.22 -22.10 -2.13
CA THR A 137 -9.39 -21.36 -1.64
C THR A 137 -9.93 -21.99 -0.36
N GLY A 138 -10.27 -21.17 0.62
CA GLY A 138 -10.77 -21.61 1.92
C GLY A 138 -9.69 -22.03 2.93
N LYS A 139 -8.41 -22.15 2.54
CA LYS A 139 -7.30 -22.39 3.46
C LYS A 139 -7.13 -21.20 4.41
N LEU A 140 -7.09 -21.47 5.72
CA LEU A 140 -6.81 -20.42 6.70
C LEU A 140 -5.34 -19.96 6.60
N PHE A 141 -5.12 -18.68 6.79
CA PHE A 141 -3.79 -18.08 6.84
C PHE A 141 -3.69 -17.09 8.01
N THR A 142 -2.47 -16.79 8.41
CA THR A 142 -2.16 -15.76 9.39
C THR A 142 -1.23 -14.75 8.75
N MET A 143 -1.38 -13.49 9.10
CA MET A 143 -0.46 -12.42 8.67
C MET A 143 0.31 -11.88 9.88
N GLY A 144 1.56 -11.56 9.65
CA GLY A 144 2.40 -10.87 10.62
C GLY A 144 3.05 -9.66 9.98
N ILE A 145 3.41 -8.69 10.80
CA ILE A 145 4.22 -7.53 10.39
C ILE A 145 5.60 -7.74 10.97
N GLU A 146 6.60 -7.88 10.09
CA GLU A 146 7.99 -8.04 10.47
C GLU A 146 8.72 -6.71 10.40
N SER A 147 9.27 -6.29 11.52
CA SER A 147 10.14 -5.12 11.63
C SER A 147 11.36 -5.48 12.48
N SER A 148 12.54 -5.09 12.04
CA SER A 148 13.81 -5.33 12.77
C SER A 148 14.04 -6.80 13.17
N GLY A 149 13.56 -7.75 12.33
CA GLY A 149 13.72 -9.19 12.56
C GLY A 149 12.73 -9.79 13.57
N GLN A 150 11.77 -9.03 14.06
CA GLN A 150 10.67 -9.50 14.90
C GLN A 150 9.37 -9.52 14.11
N VAL A 151 8.56 -10.56 14.29
CA VAL A 151 7.22 -10.68 13.71
C VAL A 151 6.21 -10.41 14.80
N LEU A 152 5.39 -9.38 14.58
CA LEU A 152 4.27 -9.02 15.42
C LEU A 152 2.97 -9.41 14.71
N TYR A 153 2.02 -9.96 15.44
CA TYR A 153 0.74 -10.39 14.88
C TYR A 153 -0.32 -9.31 15.14
N PRO A 154 -1.00 -8.84 14.08
CA PRO A 154 -2.10 -7.90 14.21
C PRO A 154 -3.29 -8.48 14.98
N ILE A 155 -4.05 -7.61 15.66
CA ILE A 155 -5.24 -8.00 16.44
C ILE A 155 -6.29 -8.73 15.58
N GLU A 156 -6.39 -8.41 14.30
CA GLU A 156 -7.30 -9.07 13.35
C GLU A 156 -6.97 -10.56 13.15
N MET A 157 -5.78 -10.99 13.53
CA MET A 157 -5.35 -12.39 13.42
C MET A 157 -5.81 -13.25 14.60
N ALA A 158 -6.52 -12.70 15.59
CA ALA A 158 -7.25 -13.47 16.59
C ALA A 158 -8.25 -14.46 15.92
N THR A 159 -8.79 -14.07 14.77
CA THR A 159 -9.61 -14.94 13.91
C THR A 159 -8.96 -15.04 12.52
N PRO A 160 -8.14 -16.08 12.25
CA PRO A 160 -7.45 -16.22 10.97
C PRO A 160 -8.41 -16.23 9.78
N PRO A 161 -8.18 -15.36 8.77
CA PRO A 161 -9.01 -15.32 7.57
C PRO A 161 -8.74 -16.50 6.64
N ALA A 162 -9.71 -16.79 5.76
CA ALA A 162 -9.57 -17.79 4.71
C ALA A 162 -9.12 -17.15 3.39
N VAL A 163 -8.36 -17.90 2.60
CA VAL A 163 -7.94 -17.53 1.25
C VAL A 163 -9.18 -17.43 0.35
N GLY A 164 -9.30 -16.32 -0.37
CA GLY A 164 -10.35 -16.08 -1.38
C GLY A 164 -10.13 -16.88 -2.67
N ASN A 165 -11.02 -16.68 -3.63
CA ASN A 165 -10.90 -17.27 -4.94
C ASN A 165 -9.76 -16.63 -5.75
N ALA A 166 -9.43 -17.27 -6.88
CA ALA A 166 -8.52 -16.66 -7.86
C ALA A 166 -9.09 -15.33 -8.36
N ALA A 167 -8.24 -14.32 -8.49
CA ALA A 167 -8.56 -12.94 -8.84
C ALA A 167 -9.34 -12.13 -7.79
N ASP A 168 -9.71 -12.70 -6.65
CA ASP A 168 -10.34 -11.94 -5.56
C ASP A 168 -9.41 -10.85 -5.03
N ARG A 169 -10.01 -9.72 -4.68
CA ARG A 169 -9.36 -8.62 -3.97
C ARG A 169 -10.12 -8.35 -2.67
N ARG A 170 -9.43 -8.47 -1.55
CA ARG A 170 -10.02 -8.25 -0.23
C ARG A 170 -9.24 -7.20 0.55
N ARG A 171 -9.93 -6.21 1.09
CA ARG A 171 -9.35 -5.30 2.06
C ARG A 171 -9.31 -5.97 3.44
N LEU A 172 -8.18 -5.86 4.10
CA LEU A 172 -7.95 -6.30 5.46
C LEU A 172 -6.95 -5.33 6.09
N ASP A 173 -7.40 -4.43 6.90
CA ASP A 173 -6.52 -3.54 7.64
C ASP A 173 -5.88 -4.33 8.79
N LEU A 174 -4.64 -4.00 9.13
CA LEU A 174 -3.82 -4.70 10.11
C LEU A 174 -3.41 -3.71 11.21
N THR A 175 -3.79 -3.98 12.44
CA THR A 175 -3.51 -3.15 13.61
C THR A 175 -2.59 -3.90 14.57
N LEU A 176 -1.42 -3.33 14.87
CA LEU A 176 -0.55 -3.87 15.91
C LEU A 176 -1.06 -3.46 17.29
N GLY A 177 -0.92 -4.36 18.25
CA GLY A 177 -1.31 -4.11 19.64
C GLY A 177 -1.84 -5.36 20.32
N VAL A 178 -2.21 -5.19 21.57
CA VAL A 178 -3.01 -6.13 22.36
C VAL A 178 -4.45 -5.62 22.32
N ASP A 179 -5.41 -6.50 22.28
CA ASP A 179 -6.86 -6.25 22.29
C ASP A 179 -7.45 -7.25 23.27
N SER A 180 -7.58 -6.85 24.54
CA SER A 180 -7.92 -7.76 25.64
C SER A 180 -9.42 -7.99 25.77
N ASP A 181 -10.25 -7.03 25.36
CA ASP A 181 -11.70 -7.12 25.45
C ASP A 181 -12.36 -7.57 24.11
N GLY A 182 -11.60 -7.54 23.01
CA GLY A 182 -11.99 -8.11 21.70
C GLY A 182 -12.82 -7.17 20.83
N ASP A 183 -12.80 -5.86 21.08
CA ASP A 183 -13.55 -4.85 20.35
C ASP A 183 -12.83 -4.33 19.09
N ARG A 184 -11.55 -4.68 18.93
CA ARG A 184 -10.63 -4.28 17.85
C ARG A 184 -10.12 -2.83 17.95
N LEU A 185 -10.07 -2.30 19.15
CA LEU A 185 -9.19 -1.20 19.50
C LEU A 185 -7.99 -1.75 20.28
N PRO A 186 -6.80 -1.17 20.17
CA PRO A 186 -5.67 -1.59 20.98
C PRO A 186 -5.76 -1.07 22.41
N ASP A 187 -5.56 -1.95 23.39
CA ASP A 187 -5.52 -1.61 24.82
C ASP A 187 -4.69 -0.34 25.11
N ALA A 188 -3.52 -0.22 24.50
CA ALA A 188 -2.61 0.91 24.71
C ALA A 188 -3.21 2.26 24.28
N TRP A 189 -4.03 2.28 23.23
CA TRP A 189 -4.74 3.48 22.82
C TRP A 189 -5.85 3.78 23.81
N GLU A 190 -6.67 2.81 24.18
CA GLU A 190 -7.79 2.97 25.12
C GLU A 190 -7.30 3.44 26.48
N GLU A 191 -6.25 2.82 27.03
CA GLU A 191 -5.61 3.25 28.29
C GLU A 191 -5.16 4.71 28.22
N SER A 192 -4.62 5.14 27.09
CA SER A 192 -4.19 6.52 26.90
C SER A 192 -5.35 7.51 26.89
N GLN A 193 -6.49 7.13 26.30
CA GLN A 193 -7.71 7.96 26.26
C GLN A 193 -8.36 8.04 27.66
N LEU A 194 -8.48 6.91 28.34
CA LEU A 194 -9.00 6.87 29.73
C LEU A 194 -8.17 7.73 30.66
N TYR A 195 -6.82 7.63 30.55
CA TYR A 195 -5.91 8.46 31.32
C TYR A 195 -6.13 9.96 31.06
N GLN A 196 -6.30 10.35 29.82
CA GLN A 196 -6.58 11.75 29.45
C GLN A 196 -7.93 12.21 29.93
N GLY A 197 -8.94 11.34 29.95
CA GLY A 197 -10.25 11.59 30.57
C GLY A 197 -10.23 11.65 32.10
N GLY A 198 -9.04 11.50 32.71
CA GLY A 198 -8.90 11.55 34.18
C GLY A 198 -9.29 10.24 34.87
N ILE A 199 -9.52 9.17 34.12
CA ILE A 199 -9.78 7.85 34.69
C ILE A 199 -8.44 7.17 34.95
N LEU A 200 -8.30 6.58 36.10
CA LEU A 200 -7.09 5.86 36.51
C LEU A 200 -7.38 4.37 36.65
N PRO A 201 -6.38 3.51 36.43
CA PRO A 201 -6.57 2.08 36.60
C PRO A 201 -6.99 1.72 38.02
N GLY A 202 -7.94 0.81 38.13
CA GLY A 202 -8.37 0.24 39.37
C GLY A 202 -7.41 -0.85 39.88
N VAL A 203 -7.81 -1.55 40.95
CA VAL A 203 -7.02 -2.67 41.52
C VAL A 203 -6.77 -3.80 40.51
N ASN A 204 -7.69 -3.98 39.54
CA ASN A 204 -7.61 -5.00 38.53
C ASN A 204 -7.08 -4.49 37.16
N GLY A 205 -6.56 -3.28 37.08
CA GLY A 205 -6.13 -2.64 35.85
C GLY A 205 -7.15 -1.63 35.32
N TRP A 206 -7.07 -1.36 34.01
CA TRP A 206 -7.97 -0.46 33.32
C TRP A 206 -9.32 -1.14 33.03
N ASP A 207 -10.38 -0.36 33.03
CA ASP A 207 -11.71 -0.79 32.59
C ASP A 207 -11.91 -0.34 31.13
N LEU A 208 -11.43 -1.15 30.17
CA LEU A 208 -11.45 -0.84 28.75
C LEU A 208 -12.89 -0.80 28.19
N SER A 209 -13.83 -1.47 28.84
CA SER A 209 -15.25 -1.45 28.44
C SER A 209 -15.91 -0.06 28.49
N LEU A 210 -15.24 0.94 29.06
CA LEU A 210 -15.70 2.33 29.06
C LEU A 210 -15.49 3.03 27.71
N ILE A 211 -14.63 2.50 26.86
CA ILE A 211 -14.22 3.15 25.61
C ILE A 211 -14.28 2.18 24.40
N ASP A 212 -15.35 1.42 24.32
CA ASP A 212 -15.58 0.46 23.26
C ASP A 212 -15.63 1.10 21.85
N ARG A 213 -15.23 0.35 20.84
CA ARG A 213 -15.09 0.79 19.43
C ARG A 213 -16.27 1.57 18.86
N PRO A 214 -17.55 1.12 18.97
CA PRO A 214 -18.69 1.86 18.45
C PRO A 214 -19.19 2.97 19.36
N GLY A 215 -18.65 3.11 20.58
CA GLY A 215 -19.03 4.11 21.55
C GLY A 215 -18.59 5.51 21.15
N ASP A 216 -19.08 6.48 21.90
CA ASP A 216 -18.75 7.91 21.82
C ASP A 216 -18.54 8.37 23.26
N PHE A 217 -17.29 8.31 23.70
CA PHE A 217 -16.96 8.41 25.13
C PHE A 217 -17.13 9.82 25.67
N ASP A 218 -16.83 10.87 24.88
CA ASP A 218 -16.94 12.27 25.28
C ASP A 218 -18.23 12.96 24.77
N HIS A 219 -19.04 12.22 23.98
CA HIS A 219 -20.34 12.68 23.44
C HIS A 219 -20.24 13.84 22.43
N ASP A 220 -19.19 13.89 21.61
CA ASP A 220 -19.02 14.87 20.56
C ASP A 220 -19.73 14.50 19.23
N GLY A 221 -20.25 13.27 19.13
CA GLY A 221 -20.91 12.73 17.96
C GLY A 221 -19.97 11.95 17.03
N LYS A 222 -18.72 11.68 17.44
CA LYS A 222 -17.80 10.78 16.80
C LYS A 222 -17.68 9.50 17.61
N SER A 223 -17.52 8.38 16.89
CA SER A 223 -17.22 7.14 17.60
C SER A 223 -15.75 7.08 17.99
N ASN A 224 -15.46 6.37 19.07
CA ASN A 224 -14.08 6.12 19.51
C ASN A 224 -13.20 5.58 18.37
N PHE A 225 -13.78 4.77 17.48
CA PHE A 225 -13.04 4.27 16.32
C PHE A 225 -12.75 5.36 15.26
N GLU A 226 -13.67 6.27 15.00
CA GLU A 226 -13.41 7.40 14.11
C GLU A 226 -12.29 8.26 14.67
N GLU A 227 -12.24 8.45 15.97
CA GLU A 227 -11.21 9.22 16.66
C GLU A 227 -9.86 8.50 16.66
N TYR A 228 -9.85 7.18 16.90
CA TYR A 228 -8.66 6.35 16.72
C TYR A 228 -8.05 6.52 15.32
N LEU A 229 -8.88 6.50 14.27
CA LEU A 229 -8.43 6.72 12.91
C LEU A 229 -7.98 8.17 12.67
N ALA A 230 -8.74 9.13 13.17
CA ALA A 230 -8.43 10.56 13.03
C ALA A 230 -7.18 10.97 13.83
N GLY A 231 -6.93 10.30 14.96
CA GLY A 231 -5.90 10.66 15.93
C GLY A 231 -6.35 11.79 16.87
N THR A 232 -7.65 12.02 16.98
CA THR A 232 -8.26 12.91 17.97
C THR A 232 -8.34 12.23 19.34
N TYR A 233 -8.73 12.97 20.36
CA TYR A 233 -8.83 12.47 21.71
C TYR A 233 -10.27 12.10 22.02
N ALA A 234 -10.56 10.83 22.18
CA ALA A 234 -11.88 10.31 22.50
C ALA A 234 -12.40 10.70 23.90
N ALA A 235 -11.59 11.32 24.72
CA ALA A 235 -11.95 11.84 26.04
C ALA A 235 -12.06 13.38 26.07
N ASP A 236 -12.07 14.05 24.92
CA ASP A 236 -12.12 15.52 24.82
C ASP A 236 -13.03 15.97 23.66
N ALA A 237 -14.28 16.25 23.94
CA ALA A 237 -15.28 16.71 22.99
C ALA A 237 -14.90 17.99 22.21
N SER A 238 -13.81 18.66 22.56
CA SER A 238 -13.25 19.77 21.79
C SER A 238 -12.21 19.33 20.75
N SER A 239 -11.74 18.08 20.81
CA SER A 239 -10.73 17.50 19.95
C SER A 239 -11.31 16.95 18.63
N VAL A 240 -12.09 17.75 17.94
CA VAL A 240 -12.77 17.35 16.69
C VAL A 240 -11.92 17.64 15.45
N MET A 241 -11.97 16.72 14.50
CA MET A 241 -11.39 16.93 13.19
C MET A 241 -12.37 17.73 12.31
N GLU A 242 -12.04 18.98 12.05
CA GLU A 242 -12.84 19.87 11.20
C GLU A 242 -12.12 20.24 9.92
N LEU A 243 -12.85 20.24 8.78
CA LEU A 243 -12.42 20.82 7.52
C LEU A 243 -13.16 22.14 7.31
N GLN A 244 -12.42 23.25 7.28
CA GLN A 244 -12.99 24.58 7.16
C GLN A 244 -12.66 25.20 5.79
N ILE A 245 -13.68 25.76 5.10
CA ILE A 245 -13.47 26.62 3.94
C ILE A 245 -13.09 28.00 4.47
N LYS A 246 -11.85 28.41 4.26
CA LYS A 246 -11.35 29.72 4.72
C LYS A 246 -11.56 30.82 3.69
N GLU A 247 -11.38 30.50 2.41
CA GLU A 247 -11.41 31.50 1.36
C GLU A 247 -11.78 30.89 0.01
N LYS A 248 -12.56 31.64 -0.78
CA LYS A 248 -12.80 31.35 -2.19
C LYS A 248 -12.00 32.33 -3.03
N LEU A 249 -10.96 31.83 -3.68
CA LEU A 249 -10.16 32.56 -4.65
C LEU A 249 -10.76 32.41 -6.05
N ALA A 250 -10.26 33.20 -7.02
CA ALA A 250 -10.75 33.12 -8.40
C ALA A 250 -10.57 31.72 -9.03
N GLU A 251 -9.46 31.06 -8.73
CA GLU A 251 -9.09 29.77 -9.34
C GLU A 251 -8.99 28.62 -8.33
N ALA A 252 -9.17 28.87 -7.04
CA ALA A 252 -9.06 27.87 -6.00
C ALA A 252 -9.98 28.12 -4.80
N VAL A 253 -10.23 27.08 -4.04
CA VAL A 253 -10.81 27.15 -2.70
C VAL A 253 -9.70 26.78 -1.71
N ARG A 254 -9.46 27.69 -0.74
CA ARG A 254 -8.57 27.43 0.38
C ARG A 254 -9.33 26.74 1.49
N LEU A 255 -8.84 25.58 1.86
CA LEU A 255 -9.37 24.77 2.95
C LEU A 255 -8.30 24.64 4.04
N GLU A 256 -8.73 24.56 5.30
CA GLU A 256 -7.87 24.35 6.44
C GLU A 256 -8.41 23.24 7.33
N PHE A 257 -7.48 22.46 7.88
CA PHE A 257 -7.75 21.45 8.91
C PHE A 257 -6.53 21.27 9.81
N TYR A 258 -6.73 20.65 10.95
CA TYR A 258 -5.63 20.30 11.87
C TYR A 258 -5.08 18.93 11.50
N ALA A 259 -3.89 18.90 10.92
CA ALA A 259 -3.22 17.67 10.55
C ALA A 259 -2.48 17.07 11.75
N ILE A 260 -2.50 15.74 11.86
CA ILE A 260 -1.84 14.98 12.91
C ILE A 260 -0.71 14.16 12.27
N TYR A 261 0.47 14.21 12.87
CA TYR A 261 1.64 13.47 12.41
C TYR A 261 1.32 11.99 12.15
N GLY A 262 1.77 11.45 11.01
CA GLY A 262 1.61 10.06 10.64
C GLY A 262 0.25 9.69 10.04
N LYS A 263 -0.74 10.59 10.06
CA LYS A 263 -2.04 10.38 9.41
C LYS A 263 -1.98 10.80 7.93
N SER A 264 -2.72 10.09 7.11
CA SER A 264 -2.84 10.38 5.68
C SER A 264 -4.21 10.96 5.36
N TYR A 265 -4.22 12.06 4.61
CA TYR A 265 -5.42 12.84 4.29
C TYR A 265 -5.68 12.84 2.79
N THR A 266 -6.92 12.54 2.40
CA THR A 266 -7.41 12.67 1.03
C THR A 266 -8.59 13.63 1.03
N LEU A 267 -8.55 14.65 0.18
CA LEU A 267 -9.67 15.57 -0.02
C LEU A 267 -10.65 14.96 -1.00
N GLN A 268 -11.93 15.00 -0.66
CA GLN A 268 -13.00 14.60 -1.56
C GLN A 268 -13.99 15.74 -1.75
N SER A 269 -14.59 15.80 -2.93
CA SER A 269 -15.59 16.81 -3.30
C SER A 269 -16.87 16.17 -3.82
N SER A 270 -17.98 16.84 -3.64
CA SER A 270 -19.30 16.42 -4.11
C SER A 270 -20.15 17.61 -4.51
N PRO A 271 -21.00 17.49 -5.55
CA PRO A 271 -22.00 18.47 -5.89
C PRO A 271 -23.28 18.36 -5.03
N ASP A 272 -23.58 17.18 -4.48
CA ASP A 272 -24.89 16.82 -3.96
C ASP A 272 -24.89 15.95 -2.68
N LEU A 273 -23.73 15.73 -2.08
CA LEU A 273 -23.48 14.84 -0.92
C LEU A 273 -23.70 13.33 -1.20
N ASN A 274 -24.13 12.94 -2.39
CA ASN A 274 -24.39 11.54 -2.71
C ASN A 274 -23.19 10.87 -3.41
N VAL A 275 -22.60 11.59 -4.37
CA VAL A 275 -21.44 11.09 -5.13
C VAL A 275 -20.21 11.89 -4.73
N TRP A 276 -19.21 11.20 -4.20
CA TRP A 276 -17.94 11.76 -3.78
C TRP A 276 -16.81 11.32 -4.71
N SER A 277 -15.96 12.26 -5.09
CA SER A 277 -14.79 12.05 -5.92
C SER A 277 -13.56 12.64 -5.27
N ASP A 278 -12.41 12.01 -5.44
CA ASP A 278 -11.15 12.56 -4.94
C ASP A 278 -10.87 13.89 -5.64
N ALA A 279 -10.59 14.91 -4.84
CA ALA A 279 -10.24 16.23 -5.28
C ALA A 279 -8.74 16.45 -5.13
N ALA A 280 -8.07 16.75 -6.24
CA ALA A 280 -6.67 17.11 -6.20
C ALA A 280 -6.48 18.47 -5.51
N PHE A 281 -5.38 18.62 -4.77
CA PHE A 281 -5.04 19.84 -4.06
C PHE A 281 -3.55 20.15 -4.09
N SER A 282 -3.19 21.39 -3.83
CA SER A 282 -1.84 21.88 -3.65
C SER A 282 -1.66 22.37 -2.22
N LEU A 283 -0.44 22.29 -1.70
CA LEU A 283 -0.05 22.92 -0.42
C LEU A 283 0.36 24.39 -0.59
N THR A 284 0.43 24.86 -1.83
CA THR A 284 0.87 26.22 -2.18
C THR A 284 -0.29 26.96 -2.85
N ALA A 285 -0.47 28.21 -2.50
CA ALA A 285 -1.47 29.05 -3.13
C ALA A 285 -1.24 29.17 -4.65
N PRO A 286 -2.29 29.34 -5.48
CA PRO A 286 -2.18 29.40 -6.93
C PRO A 286 -1.36 30.60 -7.44
N ASP A 287 -1.32 31.69 -6.67
CA ASP A 287 -0.58 32.94 -6.94
C ASP A 287 0.86 32.93 -6.37
N ALA A 288 1.30 31.82 -5.78
CA ALA A 288 2.64 31.72 -5.24
C ALA A 288 3.71 31.80 -6.35
N ALA A 289 4.85 32.42 -6.02
CA ALA A 289 5.99 32.59 -6.95
C ALA A 289 6.52 31.24 -7.49
N VAL A 290 6.31 30.15 -6.75
CA VAL A 290 6.61 28.79 -7.17
C VAL A 290 5.28 28.01 -7.11
N PRO A 291 4.71 27.59 -8.26
CA PRO A 291 3.50 26.79 -8.27
C PRO A 291 3.69 25.47 -7.50
N GLY A 292 2.71 25.15 -6.67
CA GLY A 292 2.70 23.89 -5.94
C GLY A 292 2.38 22.71 -6.85
N THR A 293 2.89 21.54 -6.47
CA THR A 293 2.52 20.29 -7.14
C THR A 293 1.14 19.87 -6.66
N SER A 294 0.27 19.55 -7.62
CA SER A 294 -1.04 18.96 -7.32
C SER A 294 -0.86 17.52 -6.85
N GLN A 295 -1.53 17.15 -5.77
CA GLN A 295 -1.49 15.82 -5.17
C GLN A 295 -2.89 15.35 -4.79
N SER A 296 -3.08 14.04 -4.68
CA SER A 296 -4.36 13.42 -4.30
C SER A 296 -4.42 13.02 -2.83
N ALA A 297 -3.27 12.92 -2.17
CA ALA A 297 -3.16 12.57 -0.76
C ALA A 297 -1.98 13.30 -0.10
N LEU A 298 -2.07 13.50 1.20
CA LEU A 298 -1.05 14.11 2.04
C LEU A 298 -0.78 13.20 3.23
N LEU A 299 0.46 12.73 3.37
CA LEU A 299 0.95 12.16 4.64
C LEU A 299 1.48 13.31 5.50
N ALA A 300 0.88 13.53 6.67
CA ALA A 300 1.31 14.60 7.55
C ALA A 300 2.65 14.25 8.22
N THR A 301 3.63 15.09 8.00
CA THR A 301 4.99 14.98 8.62
C THR A 301 5.13 15.82 9.88
N ASN A 302 4.11 16.62 10.21
CA ASN A 302 4.03 17.43 11.42
C ASN A 302 2.57 17.49 11.89
N THR A 303 2.37 17.73 13.19
CA THR A 303 1.07 18.06 13.75
C THR A 303 0.87 19.57 13.72
N GLY A 304 -0.26 20.05 13.21
CA GLY A 304 -0.60 21.48 13.17
C GLY A 304 -1.60 21.85 12.08
N VAL A 305 -1.95 23.13 12.02
CA VAL A 305 -2.87 23.63 11.01
C VAL A 305 -2.25 23.51 9.62
N MET A 306 -3.00 22.90 8.71
CA MET A 306 -2.63 22.68 7.31
C MET A 306 -3.59 23.44 6.41
N SER A 307 -3.04 24.24 5.49
CA SER A 307 -3.80 24.88 4.41
C SER A 307 -3.61 24.12 3.11
N VAL A 308 -4.71 23.81 2.43
CA VAL A 308 -4.71 23.16 1.12
C VAL A 308 -5.56 23.96 0.13
N TYR A 309 -5.18 23.93 -1.13
CA TYR A 309 -5.83 24.68 -2.21
C TYR A 309 -6.34 23.69 -3.26
N SER A 310 -7.65 23.56 -3.36
CA SER A 310 -8.31 22.77 -4.39
C SER A 310 -8.77 23.68 -5.53
N ALA A 311 -8.72 23.23 -6.79
CA ALA A 311 -9.19 24.01 -7.92
C ALA A 311 -10.66 24.43 -7.72
N ALA A 312 -10.98 25.68 -8.04
CA ALA A 312 -12.36 26.17 -8.00
C ALA A 312 -13.16 25.53 -9.13
N ASP A 313 -14.15 24.71 -8.76
CA ASP A 313 -15.12 24.12 -9.68
C ASP A 313 -16.52 24.58 -9.28
N PRO A 314 -17.25 25.30 -10.15
CA PRO A 314 -18.60 25.77 -9.83
C PRO A 314 -19.62 24.64 -9.61
N ALA A 315 -19.31 23.41 -10.08
CA ALA A 315 -20.14 22.24 -9.84
C ALA A 315 -19.92 21.64 -8.45
N VAL A 316 -18.82 21.96 -7.77
CA VAL A 316 -18.51 21.44 -6.43
C VAL A 316 -19.11 22.36 -5.37
N THR A 317 -19.89 21.78 -4.47
CA THR A 317 -20.54 22.51 -3.37
C THR A 317 -20.02 22.06 -2.01
N TYR A 318 -19.62 20.81 -1.88
CA TYR A 318 -19.25 20.19 -0.63
C TYR A 318 -17.85 19.58 -0.70
N TYR A 319 -17.15 19.65 0.43
CA TYR A 319 -15.84 19.00 0.62
C TYR A 319 -15.89 18.16 1.88
N ARG A 320 -15.15 17.05 1.88
CA ARG A 320 -14.86 16.28 3.07
C ARG A 320 -13.41 15.80 3.07
N LEU A 321 -12.91 15.53 4.27
CA LEU A 321 -11.61 14.94 4.47
C LEU A 321 -11.78 13.44 4.76
N HIS A 322 -11.07 12.61 4.02
CA HIS A 322 -10.94 11.20 4.30
C HIS A 322 -9.58 10.97 4.96
N ILE A 323 -9.57 10.35 6.16
CA ILE A 323 -8.41 10.14 7.02
C ILE A 323 -8.13 8.65 7.09
N ARG A 324 -6.85 8.30 7.11
CA ARG A 324 -6.39 6.94 7.33
C ARG A 324 -5.04 6.89 8.06
#